data_e8156263c34407a7e578202cd3f53093
#
_entry.id   e8156263c34407a7e578202cd3f53093
#
_cell.length_a   1.000
_cell.length_b   1.000
_cell.length_c   1.000
_cell.angle_alpha   90.00
_cell.angle_beta   90.00
_cell.angle_gamma   90.00
#
_symmetry.space_group_name_H-M   'P 1'
#
loop_
_entity.id
_entity.type
_entity.pdbx_description
1 polymer ?
#
loop_
_entity_poly.entity_id
_entity_poly.type
_entity_poly.pdbx_seq_one_letter_code
_entity_poly.pdbx_strand_id
1 'polypeptide(L)'
;PKYLYYNLLTGYYRNYIDSLLAGANINNIRTSDLSSFEIPLPPIEMQDQIVAELESCQKIIDGARQIVENYRPTIKVESSWKRVKLGDIFKLSSGKPLVEKDRIVGGYAVYGGNGITGKHNKYLVKESTIVIGRVGEYCGSVHVTIPESWVTDNALMVTYKLCDYNNDYVAYLLNQLNLRQYAKVGGQPSISQSTLYELYVPFPDIEVQNKIVDEIKEELSIVEQNKRLIQIFEQKIKDKINEVWGSETK
;
A
#
# COMPACT_ATOMS: atom_id res chain seq x y z
N PRO A 1 33.67 2.35 13.70
CA PRO A 1 32.77 1.18 13.51
C PRO A 1 31.68 1.42 12.46
N LYS A 2 30.96 2.58 12.47
CA LYS A 2 29.87 2.89 11.55
C LYS A 2 30.30 3.02 10.09
N TYR A 3 31.49 3.60 9.82
CA TYR A 3 32.05 3.70 8.48
C TYR A 3 32.26 2.30 7.86
N LEU A 4 32.83 1.35 8.62
CA LEU A 4 32.96 -0.03 8.21
C LEU A 4 31.60 -0.70 7.96
N TYR A 5 30.62 -0.46 8.82
CA TYR A 5 29.25 -0.97 8.64
C TYR A 5 28.67 -0.55 7.28
N TYR A 6 28.75 0.73 6.93
CA TYR A 6 28.26 1.21 5.63
C TYR A 6 29.03 0.63 4.45
N ASN A 7 30.36 0.42 4.60
CA ASN A 7 31.14 -0.27 3.57
C ASN A 7 30.64 -1.69 3.31
N LEU A 8 30.31 -2.46 4.35
CA LEU A 8 29.78 -3.82 4.23
C LEU A 8 28.35 -3.89 3.64
N LEU A 9 27.65 -2.77 3.52
CA LEU A 9 26.35 -2.68 2.84
C LEU A 9 26.47 -2.35 1.34
N THR A 10 27.69 -2.11 0.84
CA THR A 10 27.94 -1.75 -0.57
C THR A 10 27.75 -2.93 -1.52
N GLY A 11 27.40 -2.61 -2.78
CA GLY A 11 27.45 -3.59 -3.86
C GLY A 11 28.88 -4.14 -4.09
N TYR A 12 29.92 -3.31 -3.86
CA TYR A 12 31.30 -3.72 -3.95
C TYR A 12 31.64 -4.88 -2.99
N TYR A 13 31.22 -4.78 -1.72
CA TYR A 13 31.36 -5.89 -0.77
C TYR A 13 30.52 -7.11 -1.18
N ARG A 14 29.29 -6.91 -1.62
CA ARG A 14 28.41 -7.99 -2.06
C ARG A 14 29.01 -8.75 -3.24
N ASN A 15 29.49 -8.04 -4.27
CA ASN A 15 30.16 -8.63 -5.43
C ASN A 15 31.43 -9.41 -5.03
N TYR A 16 32.18 -8.88 -4.04
CA TYR A 16 33.32 -9.60 -3.49
C TYR A 16 32.92 -10.94 -2.86
N ILE A 17 31.89 -10.93 -2.02
CA ILE A 17 31.36 -12.16 -1.40
C ILE A 17 30.84 -13.13 -2.46
N ASP A 18 30.10 -12.67 -3.45
CA ASP A 18 29.57 -13.50 -4.54
C ASP A 18 30.71 -14.13 -5.35
N SER A 19 31.84 -13.43 -5.56
CA SER A 19 33.03 -13.96 -6.22
C SER A 19 33.69 -15.10 -5.44
N LEU A 20 33.66 -15.04 -4.10
CA LEU A 20 34.21 -16.13 -3.25
C LEU A 20 33.33 -17.37 -3.28
N LEU A 21 32.01 -17.18 -3.48
CA LEU A 21 31.05 -18.28 -3.51
C LEU A 21 30.98 -18.96 -4.89
N ALA A 22 31.48 -18.32 -5.94
CA ALA A 22 31.51 -18.87 -7.30
C ALA A 22 32.42 -20.09 -7.37
N GLY A 23 31.85 -21.29 -7.27
CA GLY A 23 32.56 -22.58 -7.33
C GLY A 23 32.66 -23.36 -6.00
N ALA A 24 32.06 -22.85 -4.91
CA ALA A 24 32.07 -23.56 -3.63
C ALA A 24 30.69 -24.21 -3.36
N ASN A 25 30.70 -25.47 -2.97
CA ASN A 25 29.49 -26.23 -2.59
C ASN A 25 28.95 -25.87 -1.19
N ILE A 26 29.56 -24.95 -0.47
CA ILE A 26 29.23 -24.59 0.91
C ILE A 26 29.32 -23.07 1.05
N ASN A 27 28.23 -22.42 1.44
CA ASN A 27 28.11 -20.97 1.66
C ASN A 27 28.73 -20.53 3.00
N ASN A 28 30.01 -20.80 3.22
CA ASN A 28 30.78 -20.41 4.41
C ASN A 28 31.85 -19.39 4.05
N ILE A 29 31.73 -18.17 4.60
CA ILE A 29 32.78 -17.15 4.52
C ILE A 29 33.81 -17.44 5.61
N ARG A 30 35.07 -17.54 5.25
CA ARG A 30 36.19 -17.75 6.18
C ARG A 30 36.67 -16.40 6.73
N THR A 31 37.29 -16.42 7.91
CA THR A 31 37.90 -15.21 8.49
C THR A 31 38.99 -14.64 7.56
N SER A 32 39.74 -15.49 6.88
CA SER A 32 40.73 -15.09 5.87
C SER A 32 40.12 -14.30 4.73
N ASP A 33 38.93 -14.70 4.27
CA ASP A 33 38.23 -14.04 3.16
C ASP A 33 37.81 -12.62 3.55
N LEU A 34 37.28 -12.44 4.77
CA LEU A 34 36.96 -11.13 5.31
C LEU A 34 38.19 -10.25 5.52
N SER A 35 39.32 -10.85 5.97
CA SER A 35 40.58 -10.13 6.19
C SER A 35 41.26 -9.69 4.90
N SER A 36 40.94 -10.32 3.76
CA SER A 36 41.48 -10.00 2.45
C SER A 36 40.67 -8.96 1.69
N PHE A 37 39.50 -8.56 2.24
CA PHE A 37 38.70 -7.53 1.63
C PHE A 37 39.28 -6.14 1.90
N GLU A 38 39.65 -5.44 0.84
CA GLU A 38 40.24 -4.10 0.92
C GLU A 38 39.16 -3.05 0.93
N ILE A 39 39.26 -2.07 1.84
CA ILE A 39 38.34 -0.92 1.95
C ILE A 39 39.14 0.37 1.84
N PRO A 40 38.58 1.43 1.20
CA PRO A 40 39.14 2.76 1.31
C PRO A 40 39.11 3.23 2.77
N LEU A 41 40.23 3.71 3.27
CA LEU A 41 40.37 4.16 4.65
C LEU A 41 40.82 5.65 4.69
N PRO A 42 39.93 6.62 4.41
CA PRO A 42 40.27 8.03 4.50
C PRO A 42 40.54 8.46 5.96
N PRO A 43 41.07 9.67 6.18
CA PRO A 43 41.25 10.21 7.53
C PRO A 43 39.97 10.13 8.35
N ILE A 44 40.10 9.99 9.67
CA ILE A 44 38.97 9.76 10.57
C ILE A 44 37.90 10.85 10.49
N GLU A 45 38.32 12.10 10.30
CA GLU A 45 37.42 13.25 10.16
C GLU A 45 36.53 13.10 8.91
N MET A 46 37.09 12.56 7.82
CA MET A 46 36.34 12.30 6.58
C MET A 46 35.40 11.09 6.75
N GLN A 47 35.83 10.04 7.46
CA GLN A 47 34.96 8.91 7.80
C GLN A 47 33.73 9.39 8.61
N ASP A 48 33.95 10.26 9.61
CA ASP A 48 32.88 10.80 10.45
C ASP A 48 31.94 11.70 9.64
N GLN A 49 32.43 12.51 8.70
CA GLN A 49 31.60 13.31 7.79
C GLN A 49 30.72 12.43 6.89
N ILE A 50 31.28 11.39 6.28
CA ILE A 50 30.54 10.44 5.43
C ILE A 50 29.43 9.77 6.24
N VAL A 51 29.75 9.27 7.42
CA VAL A 51 28.79 8.63 8.31
C VAL A 51 27.68 9.60 8.71
N ALA A 52 28.02 10.84 9.08
CA ALA A 52 27.03 11.84 9.47
C ALA A 52 26.05 12.18 8.34
N GLU A 53 26.55 12.27 7.09
CA GLU A 53 25.72 12.49 5.90
C GLU A 53 24.76 11.32 5.65
N LEU A 54 25.24 10.07 5.69
CA LEU A 54 24.43 8.88 5.49
C LEU A 54 23.36 8.73 6.60
N GLU A 55 23.75 8.96 7.85
CA GLU A 55 22.81 8.92 9.01
C GLU A 55 21.76 10.03 8.93
N SER A 56 22.12 11.22 8.40
CA SER A 56 21.15 12.29 8.17
C SER A 56 20.10 11.88 7.15
N CYS A 57 20.52 11.28 6.02
CA CYS A 57 19.61 10.72 5.02
C CYS A 57 18.72 9.61 5.61
N GLN A 58 19.30 8.71 6.39
CA GLN A 58 18.55 7.62 7.02
C GLN A 58 17.47 8.13 7.98
N LYS A 59 17.75 9.14 8.79
CA LYS A 59 16.75 9.75 9.69
C LYS A 59 15.57 10.34 8.93
N ILE A 60 15.80 10.93 7.75
CA ILE A 60 14.73 11.46 6.90
C ILE A 60 13.88 10.31 6.36
N ILE A 61 14.52 9.24 5.88
CA ILE A 61 13.82 8.03 5.42
C ILE A 61 12.96 7.45 6.53
N ASP A 62 13.50 7.28 7.73
CA ASP A 62 12.80 6.67 8.86
C ASP A 62 11.60 7.52 9.29
N GLY A 63 11.73 8.85 9.33
CA GLY A 63 10.63 9.76 9.62
C GLY A 63 9.52 9.70 8.56
N ALA A 64 9.91 9.74 7.27
CA ALA A 64 8.96 9.63 6.16
C ALA A 64 8.27 8.25 6.15
N ARG A 65 8.99 7.18 6.45
CA ARG A 65 8.45 5.82 6.54
C ARG A 65 7.41 5.70 7.65
N GLN A 66 7.64 6.32 8.80
CA GLN A 66 6.66 6.36 9.90
C GLN A 66 5.33 7.00 9.46
N ILE A 67 5.38 8.07 8.66
CA ILE A 67 4.17 8.70 8.11
C ILE A 67 3.46 7.72 7.17
N VAL A 68 4.18 7.12 6.22
CA VAL A 68 3.62 6.19 5.22
C VAL A 68 3.00 4.95 5.86
N GLU A 69 3.63 4.38 6.87
CA GLU A 69 3.20 3.14 7.50
C GLU A 69 2.06 3.32 8.50
N ASN A 70 2.00 4.48 9.17
CA ASN A 70 1.04 4.71 10.25
C ASN A 70 -0.19 5.51 9.83
N TYR A 71 -0.10 6.32 8.77
CA TYR A 71 -1.27 7.09 8.34
C TYR A 71 -2.40 6.16 7.86
N ARG A 72 -3.59 6.45 8.34
CA ARG A 72 -4.86 5.83 7.87
C ARG A 72 -5.92 6.92 7.77
N PRO A 73 -6.64 7.02 6.64
CA PRO A 73 -7.78 7.93 6.52
C PRO A 73 -8.76 7.70 7.66
N THR A 74 -9.09 8.76 8.39
CA THR A 74 -10.01 8.68 9.53
C THR A 74 -11.02 9.81 9.47
N ILE A 75 -12.31 9.46 9.55
CA ILE A 75 -13.41 10.40 9.63
C ILE A 75 -13.70 10.68 11.10
N LYS A 76 -13.56 11.94 11.51
CA LYS A 76 -13.99 12.40 12.84
C LYS A 76 -15.50 12.54 12.85
N VAL A 77 -16.19 11.55 13.43
CA VAL A 77 -17.64 11.51 13.49
C VAL A 77 -18.15 12.49 14.55
N GLU A 78 -19.09 13.36 14.16
CA GLU A 78 -19.79 14.25 15.08
C GLU A 78 -21.07 13.60 15.60
N SER A 79 -21.38 13.81 16.88
CA SER A 79 -22.58 13.26 17.52
C SER A 79 -23.89 13.82 16.94
N SER A 80 -23.83 15.00 16.34
CA SER A 80 -24.95 15.67 15.68
C SER A 80 -25.38 15.03 14.36
N TRP A 81 -24.52 14.20 13.75
CA TRP A 81 -24.82 13.60 12.46
C TRP A 81 -25.92 12.55 12.55
N LYS A 82 -26.86 12.63 11.61
CA LYS A 82 -27.89 11.62 11.45
C LYS A 82 -27.26 10.25 11.21
N ARG A 83 -27.82 9.21 11.81
CA ARG A 83 -27.47 7.81 11.52
C ARG A 83 -28.51 7.18 10.62
N VAL A 84 -28.07 6.56 9.54
CA VAL A 84 -28.95 5.92 8.55
C VAL A 84 -28.51 4.46 8.34
N LYS A 85 -29.42 3.59 7.93
CA LYS A 85 -29.07 2.23 7.51
C LYS A 85 -28.39 2.24 6.16
N LEU A 86 -27.38 1.38 5.95
CA LEU A 86 -26.76 1.23 4.63
C LEU A 86 -27.78 0.79 3.56
N GLY A 87 -28.77 -0.03 3.94
CA GLY A 87 -29.83 -0.45 3.03
C GLY A 87 -30.74 0.69 2.51
N ASP A 88 -30.71 1.86 3.19
CA ASP A 88 -31.43 3.08 2.78
C ASP A 88 -30.54 3.97 1.88
N ILE A 89 -29.25 3.71 1.78
CA ILE A 89 -28.30 4.51 1.01
C ILE A 89 -28.09 3.92 -0.39
N PHE A 90 -27.97 2.59 -0.49
CA PHE A 90 -27.67 1.92 -1.76
C PHE A 90 -28.19 0.49 -1.86
N LYS A 91 -28.18 -0.06 -3.08
CA LYS A 91 -28.38 -1.48 -3.35
C LYS A 91 -27.07 -2.13 -3.79
N LEU A 92 -26.85 -3.36 -3.31
CA LEU A 92 -25.69 -4.18 -3.60
C LEU A 92 -26.04 -5.36 -4.51
N SER A 93 -25.12 -5.80 -5.33
CA SER A 93 -25.13 -7.12 -5.97
C SER A 93 -23.75 -7.74 -5.96
N SER A 94 -23.66 -9.06 -6.15
CA SER A 94 -22.37 -9.71 -6.44
C SER A 94 -21.88 -9.33 -7.83
N GLY A 95 -20.58 -9.22 -7.99
CA GLY A 95 -19.96 -9.14 -9.30
C GLY A 95 -20.16 -10.43 -10.11
N LYS A 96 -19.47 -10.55 -11.23
CA LYS A 96 -19.55 -11.71 -12.13
C LYS A 96 -18.26 -12.54 -12.08
N PRO A 97 -18.34 -13.88 -12.12
CA PRO A 97 -17.17 -14.74 -12.18
C PRO A 97 -16.23 -14.34 -13.35
N LEU A 98 -14.95 -14.41 -13.08
CA LEU A 98 -13.90 -14.24 -14.08
C LEU A 98 -12.80 -15.27 -13.81
N VAL A 99 -12.63 -16.20 -14.74
CA VAL A 99 -11.59 -17.23 -14.65
C VAL A 99 -10.23 -16.67 -15.08
N GLU A 100 -9.15 -17.22 -14.56
CA GLU A 100 -7.79 -16.71 -14.78
C GLU A 100 -7.41 -16.63 -16.28
N LYS A 101 -7.84 -17.60 -17.09
CA LYS A 101 -7.58 -17.62 -18.54
C LYS A 101 -8.19 -16.43 -19.32
N ASP A 102 -9.20 -15.77 -18.75
CA ASP A 102 -9.88 -14.62 -19.37
C ASP A 102 -9.27 -13.27 -18.91
N ARG A 103 -8.24 -13.32 -18.06
CA ARG A 103 -7.44 -12.14 -17.70
C ARG A 103 -6.44 -11.83 -18.80
N ILE A 104 -6.20 -10.58 -19.06
CA ILE A 104 -5.32 -10.11 -20.14
C ILE A 104 -4.30 -9.10 -19.64
N VAL A 105 -3.26 -8.87 -20.41
CA VAL A 105 -2.34 -7.76 -20.25
C VAL A 105 -2.94 -6.53 -20.96
N GLY A 106 -3.25 -5.49 -20.20
CA GLY A 106 -3.97 -4.32 -20.73
C GLY A 106 -5.50 -4.44 -20.55
N GLY A 107 -6.25 -3.42 -20.95
CA GLY A 107 -7.70 -3.37 -20.81
C GLY A 107 -8.20 -2.79 -19.48
N TYR A 108 -9.43 -3.12 -19.14
CA TYR A 108 -10.16 -2.58 -17.98
C TYR A 108 -9.71 -3.23 -16.67
N ALA A 109 -9.69 -2.45 -15.58
CA ALA A 109 -9.33 -2.97 -14.27
C ALA A 109 -10.34 -4.00 -13.77
N VAL A 110 -9.85 -5.08 -13.16
CA VAL A 110 -10.64 -6.11 -12.51
C VAL A 110 -10.53 -5.96 -11.00
N TYR A 111 -11.64 -5.69 -10.35
CA TYR A 111 -11.74 -5.59 -8.89
C TYR A 111 -12.22 -6.91 -8.29
N GLY A 112 -11.52 -7.36 -7.27
CA GLY A 112 -11.91 -8.43 -6.36
C GLY A 112 -12.05 -7.91 -4.93
N GLY A 113 -12.03 -8.81 -3.95
CA GLY A 113 -12.09 -8.44 -2.53
C GLY A 113 -10.93 -7.56 -2.05
N ASN A 114 -9.76 -7.63 -2.70
CA ASN A 114 -8.55 -6.86 -2.36
C ASN A 114 -8.25 -5.72 -3.37
N GLY A 115 -9.26 -5.10 -3.93
CA GLY A 115 -9.06 -4.06 -4.93
C GLY A 115 -8.70 -4.64 -6.31
N ILE A 116 -7.79 -4.00 -7.04
CA ILE A 116 -7.42 -4.41 -8.41
C ILE A 116 -6.63 -5.72 -8.37
N THR A 117 -7.14 -6.73 -9.08
CA THR A 117 -6.56 -8.08 -9.15
C THR A 117 -6.08 -8.48 -10.54
N GLY A 118 -6.21 -7.60 -11.53
CA GLY A 118 -5.81 -7.85 -12.91
C GLY A 118 -6.56 -6.99 -13.89
N LYS A 119 -6.58 -7.42 -15.16
CA LYS A 119 -7.28 -6.71 -16.24
C LYS A 119 -8.10 -7.65 -17.10
N HIS A 120 -9.14 -7.10 -17.76
CA HIS A 120 -10.05 -7.84 -18.64
C HIS A 120 -10.42 -6.99 -19.86
N ASN A 121 -10.84 -7.60 -20.96
CA ASN A 121 -11.22 -6.91 -22.19
C ASN A 121 -12.66 -6.34 -22.17
N LYS A 122 -13.40 -6.54 -21.09
CA LYS A 122 -14.75 -6.03 -20.87
C LYS A 122 -14.85 -5.36 -19.51
N TYR A 123 -15.80 -4.46 -19.36
CA TYR A 123 -16.18 -3.89 -18.07
C TYR A 123 -17.62 -4.28 -17.70
N LEU A 124 -17.91 -4.26 -16.41
CA LEU A 124 -19.23 -4.53 -15.83
C LEU A 124 -19.89 -3.25 -15.33
N VAL A 125 -19.08 -2.33 -14.78
CA VAL A 125 -19.54 -1.03 -14.28
C VAL A 125 -18.95 0.08 -15.14
N LYS A 126 -19.79 1.01 -15.59
CA LYS A 126 -19.37 2.12 -16.46
C LYS A 126 -18.79 3.27 -15.65
N GLU A 127 -19.39 3.56 -14.51
CA GLU A 127 -18.99 4.66 -13.62
C GLU A 127 -18.29 4.10 -12.38
N SER A 128 -17.56 4.97 -11.67
CA SER A 128 -16.94 4.63 -10.39
C SER A 128 -18.00 4.19 -9.38
N THR A 129 -17.77 3.06 -8.71
CA THR A 129 -18.68 2.52 -7.70
C THR A 129 -17.91 1.91 -6.52
N ILE A 130 -18.62 1.70 -5.40
CA ILE A 130 -18.06 1.07 -4.21
C ILE A 130 -18.11 -0.45 -4.38
N VAL A 131 -17.01 -1.11 -4.07
CA VAL A 131 -16.92 -2.58 -3.98
C VAL A 131 -16.47 -2.99 -2.58
N ILE A 132 -17.05 -4.09 -2.09
CA ILE A 132 -16.80 -4.63 -0.75
C ILE A 132 -16.39 -6.09 -0.89
N GLY A 133 -15.24 -6.45 -0.37
CA GLY A 133 -14.76 -7.84 -0.34
C GLY A 133 -15.78 -8.73 0.38
N ARG A 134 -16.23 -9.79 -0.31
CA ARG A 134 -17.33 -10.64 0.17
C ARG A 134 -16.84 -11.84 0.96
N VAL A 135 -15.73 -12.43 0.57
CA VAL A 135 -15.24 -13.72 1.08
C VAL A 135 -13.73 -13.72 1.29
N GLY A 136 -13.26 -14.60 2.18
CA GLY A 136 -11.85 -14.89 2.39
C GLY A 136 -11.12 -13.86 3.23
N GLU A 137 -9.81 -13.78 3.03
CA GLU A 137 -8.91 -12.92 3.79
C GLU A 137 -9.30 -11.43 3.72
N TYR A 138 -9.74 -10.99 2.55
CA TYR A 138 -10.13 -9.60 2.28
C TYR A 138 -11.63 -9.33 2.47
N CYS A 139 -12.31 -10.24 3.19
CA CYS A 139 -13.72 -10.04 3.54
C CYS A 139 -13.90 -8.76 4.34
N GLY A 140 -14.75 -7.84 3.84
CA GLY A 140 -15.02 -6.54 4.46
C GLY A 140 -14.09 -5.40 4.01
N SER A 141 -13.07 -5.65 3.17
CA SER A 141 -12.29 -4.57 2.56
C SER A 141 -13.12 -3.76 1.58
N VAL A 142 -12.98 -2.44 1.59
CA VAL A 142 -13.80 -1.54 0.75
C VAL A 142 -12.91 -0.74 -0.18
N HIS A 143 -13.29 -0.69 -1.44
CA HIS A 143 -12.60 0.03 -2.49
C HIS A 143 -13.59 0.84 -3.33
N VAL A 144 -13.11 1.90 -3.97
CA VAL A 144 -13.85 2.64 -5.01
C VAL A 144 -13.22 2.28 -6.35
N THR A 145 -14.04 1.82 -7.32
CA THR A 145 -13.53 1.47 -8.64
C THR A 145 -13.20 2.72 -9.45
N ILE A 146 -12.24 2.59 -10.36
CA ILE A 146 -12.17 3.54 -11.48
C ILE A 146 -13.33 3.26 -12.46
N PRO A 147 -13.73 4.22 -13.29
CA PRO A 147 -14.70 3.97 -14.36
C PRO A 147 -14.30 2.79 -15.27
N GLU A 148 -15.29 2.17 -15.90
CA GLU A 148 -15.09 1.05 -16.83
C GLU A 148 -14.30 -0.11 -16.20
N SER A 149 -14.82 -0.65 -15.10
CA SER A 149 -14.17 -1.74 -14.37
C SER A 149 -15.01 -3.02 -14.39
N TRP A 150 -14.33 -4.16 -14.30
CA TRP A 150 -14.96 -5.45 -14.00
C TRP A 150 -14.92 -5.70 -12.50
N VAL A 151 -16.00 -6.26 -11.94
CA VAL A 151 -16.06 -6.69 -10.54
C VAL A 151 -16.31 -8.19 -10.50
N THR A 152 -15.45 -8.93 -9.78
CA THR A 152 -15.59 -10.38 -9.65
C THR A 152 -16.64 -10.74 -8.59
N ASP A 153 -17.12 -11.97 -8.61
CA ASP A 153 -18.09 -12.54 -7.66
C ASP A 153 -17.55 -12.68 -6.23
N ASN A 154 -16.24 -12.50 -6.04
CA ASN A 154 -15.61 -12.38 -4.72
C ASN A 154 -15.85 -11.04 -4.02
N ALA A 155 -16.53 -10.11 -4.70
CA ALA A 155 -16.89 -8.81 -4.15
C ALA A 155 -18.38 -8.50 -4.37
N LEU A 156 -18.93 -7.71 -3.46
CA LEU A 156 -20.22 -7.01 -3.61
C LEU A 156 -19.94 -5.65 -4.23
N MET A 157 -20.78 -5.18 -5.14
CA MET A 157 -20.70 -3.84 -5.71
C MET A 157 -22.01 -3.08 -5.50
N VAL A 158 -21.93 -1.77 -5.33
CA VAL A 158 -23.10 -0.90 -5.35
C VAL A 158 -23.60 -0.82 -6.78
N THR A 159 -24.87 -1.15 -6.99
CA THR A 159 -25.52 -1.14 -8.30
C THR A 159 -26.48 0.03 -8.46
N TYR A 160 -26.98 0.58 -7.36
CA TYR A 160 -27.90 1.69 -7.39
C TYR A 160 -27.77 2.54 -6.11
N LYS A 161 -27.69 3.87 -6.27
CA LYS A 161 -27.75 4.85 -5.19
C LYS A 161 -29.21 5.20 -4.91
N LEU A 162 -29.61 5.12 -3.65
CA LEU A 162 -30.96 5.51 -3.19
C LEU A 162 -31.02 6.98 -2.77
N CYS A 163 -29.88 7.59 -2.51
CA CYS A 163 -29.72 9.01 -2.21
C CYS A 163 -28.35 9.49 -2.72
N ASP A 164 -28.15 10.81 -2.71
CA ASP A 164 -26.86 11.41 -3.04
C ASP A 164 -25.84 11.18 -1.93
N TYR A 165 -24.63 10.73 -2.31
CA TYR A 165 -23.47 10.63 -1.45
C TYR A 165 -22.18 10.61 -2.24
N ASN A 166 -21.08 10.96 -1.55
CA ASN A 166 -19.74 10.84 -2.07
C ASN A 166 -19.23 9.39 -1.90
N ASN A 167 -18.81 8.73 -2.99
CA ASN A 167 -18.34 7.34 -2.96
C ASN A 167 -17.11 7.17 -2.06
N ASP A 168 -16.16 8.13 -2.11
CA ASP A 168 -14.93 8.07 -1.31
C ASP A 168 -15.27 8.21 0.18
N TYR A 169 -16.19 9.13 0.54
CA TYR A 169 -16.67 9.29 1.92
C TYR A 169 -17.21 7.97 2.47
N VAL A 170 -18.15 7.36 1.73
CA VAL A 170 -18.76 6.10 2.18
C VAL A 170 -17.71 4.99 2.24
N ALA A 171 -16.79 4.92 1.31
CA ALA A 171 -15.71 3.92 1.33
C ALA A 171 -14.77 4.09 2.53
N TYR A 172 -14.34 5.33 2.84
CA TYR A 172 -13.52 5.61 4.03
C TYR A 172 -14.26 5.25 5.32
N LEU A 173 -15.54 5.64 5.41
CA LEU A 173 -16.39 5.33 6.56
C LEU A 173 -16.53 3.83 6.76
N LEU A 174 -16.78 3.05 5.71
CA LEU A 174 -16.93 1.61 5.79
C LEU A 174 -15.61 0.89 6.13
N ASN A 175 -14.47 1.39 5.63
CA ASN A 175 -13.15 0.89 6.03
C ASN A 175 -12.87 1.17 7.52
N GLN A 176 -13.22 2.38 8.00
CA GLN A 176 -13.08 2.74 9.41
C GLN A 176 -13.96 1.88 10.32
N LEU A 177 -15.14 1.49 9.87
CA LEU A 177 -16.03 0.56 10.60
C LEU A 177 -15.50 -0.85 10.70
N ASN A 178 -14.45 -1.22 9.95
CA ASN A 178 -13.90 -2.59 9.93
C ASN A 178 -14.99 -3.66 9.70
N LEU A 179 -15.54 -3.68 8.51
CA LEU A 179 -16.67 -4.56 8.17
C LEU A 179 -16.40 -6.05 8.43
N ARG A 180 -15.13 -6.48 8.51
CA ARG A 180 -14.76 -7.86 8.82
C ARG A 180 -15.33 -8.34 10.15
N GLN A 181 -15.55 -7.48 11.13
CA GLN A 181 -16.17 -7.84 12.41
C GLN A 181 -17.61 -8.37 12.28
N TYR A 182 -18.29 -8.07 11.18
CA TYR A 182 -19.64 -8.54 10.87
C TYR A 182 -19.67 -9.79 9.99
N ALA A 183 -18.50 -10.32 9.60
CA ALA A 183 -18.43 -11.53 8.81
C ALA A 183 -18.85 -12.76 9.63
N LYS A 184 -19.48 -13.73 8.98
CA LYS A 184 -19.77 -15.02 9.59
C LYS A 184 -18.47 -15.76 9.92
N VAL A 185 -18.37 -16.27 11.14
CA VAL A 185 -17.25 -17.07 11.65
C VAL A 185 -17.64 -18.55 11.52
N GLY A 186 -16.74 -19.35 10.92
CA GLY A 186 -16.95 -20.79 10.70
C GLY A 186 -16.57 -21.16 9.26
N GLY A 187 -15.31 -21.56 9.04
CA GLY A 187 -14.73 -21.76 7.72
C GLY A 187 -14.21 -20.46 7.09
N GLN A 188 -14.44 -20.27 5.80
CA GLN A 188 -14.00 -19.05 5.11
C GLN A 188 -14.87 -17.85 5.53
N PRO A 189 -14.28 -16.75 6.07
CA PRO A 189 -15.02 -15.55 6.43
C PRO A 189 -15.86 -15.04 5.26
N SER A 190 -17.11 -14.66 5.52
CA SER A 190 -18.00 -14.14 4.49
C SER A 190 -18.98 -13.11 5.05
N ILE A 191 -19.28 -12.08 4.24
CA ILE A 191 -20.26 -11.06 4.58
C ILE A 191 -21.39 -11.05 3.56
N SER A 192 -22.63 -10.94 4.06
CA SER A 192 -23.82 -10.92 3.20
C SER A 192 -24.34 -9.50 3.00
N GLN A 193 -25.08 -9.30 1.90
CA GLN A 193 -25.79 -8.03 1.66
C GLN A 193 -26.75 -7.69 2.79
N SER A 194 -27.52 -8.70 3.29
CA SER A 194 -28.46 -8.50 4.38
C SER A 194 -27.77 -8.02 5.66
N THR A 195 -26.59 -8.56 5.98
CA THR A 195 -25.80 -8.07 7.12
C THR A 195 -25.41 -6.60 6.96
N LEU A 196 -24.93 -6.23 5.77
CA LEU A 196 -24.51 -4.86 5.49
C LEU A 196 -25.69 -3.87 5.54
N TYR A 197 -26.85 -4.24 5.00
CA TYR A 197 -28.03 -3.37 4.98
C TYR A 197 -28.54 -2.94 6.36
N GLU A 198 -28.32 -3.76 7.38
CA GLU A 198 -28.74 -3.47 8.75
C GLU A 198 -27.77 -2.55 9.53
N LEU A 199 -26.57 -2.27 8.98
CA LEU A 199 -25.62 -1.42 9.66
C LEU A 199 -26.03 0.05 9.62
N TYR A 200 -26.00 0.69 10.79
CA TYR A 200 -26.22 2.13 10.92
C TYR A 200 -24.91 2.89 10.85
N VAL A 201 -24.85 3.87 9.98
CA VAL A 201 -23.66 4.70 9.75
C VAL A 201 -23.98 6.18 9.96
N PRO A 202 -23.01 6.99 10.44
CA PRO A 202 -23.14 8.44 10.45
C PRO A 202 -23.19 8.96 9.01
N PHE A 203 -24.16 9.82 8.71
CA PHE A 203 -24.43 10.27 7.36
C PHE A 203 -24.75 11.76 7.34
N PRO A 204 -23.73 12.64 7.30
CA PRO A 204 -23.91 14.08 7.17
C PRO A 204 -24.34 14.46 5.75
N ASP A 205 -24.67 15.72 5.56
CA ASP A 205 -25.05 16.27 4.26
C ASP A 205 -23.87 16.18 3.27
N ILE A 206 -24.20 16.18 1.96
CA ILE A 206 -23.21 15.94 0.88
C ILE A 206 -22.05 16.95 0.89
N GLU A 207 -22.31 18.21 1.27
CA GLU A 207 -21.29 19.25 1.38
C GLU A 207 -20.25 18.90 2.44
N VAL A 208 -20.69 18.35 3.58
CA VAL A 208 -19.81 17.91 4.66
C VAL A 208 -19.03 16.67 4.22
N GLN A 209 -19.68 15.72 3.53
CA GLN A 209 -18.99 14.55 2.98
C GLN A 209 -17.87 14.96 2.01
N ASN A 210 -18.15 15.89 1.09
CA ASN A 210 -17.17 16.38 0.12
C ASN A 210 -15.99 17.05 0.81
N LYS A 211 -16.24 17.92 1.79
CA LYS A 211 -15.17 18.57 2.57
C LYS A 211 -14.26 17.57 3.26
N ILE A 212 -14.81 16.56 3.90
CA ILE A 212 -14.03 15.49 4.56
C ILE A 212 -13.19 14.73 3.55
N VAL A 213 -13.74 14.42 2.39
CA VAL A 213 -13.00 13.72 1.32
C VAL A 213 -11.86 14.58 0.79
N ASP A 214 -12.06 15.88 0.62
CA ASP A 214 -11.01 16.78 0.16
C ASP A 214 -9.89 16.88 1.20
N GLU A 215 -10.19 17.00 2.50
CA GLU A 215 -9.20 16.96 3.58
C GLU A 215 -8.39 15.64 3.57
N ILE A 216 -9.06 14.49 3.46
CA ILE A 216 -8.39 13.19 3.37
C ILE A 216 -7.50 13.09 2.10
N LYS A 217 -7.94 13.63 0.98
CA LYS A 217 -7.14 13.63 -0.27
C LYS A 217 -5.87 14.48 -0.14
N GLU A 218 -5.94 15.61 0.56
CA GLU A 218 -4.74 16.41 0.88
C GLU A 218 -3.76 15.60 1.75
N GLU A 219 -4.25 14.95 2.80
CA GLU A 219 -3.43 14.10 3.68
C GLU A 219 -2.80 12.93 2.90
N LEU A 220 -3.55 12.25 2.04
CA LEU A 220 -3.05 11.17 1.18
C LEU A 220 -2.00 11.68 0.19
N SER A 221 -2.14 12.91 -0.31
CA SER A 221 -1.13 13.55 -1.16
C SER A 221 0.20 13.74 -0.40
N ILE A 222 0.15 14.14 0.87
CA ILE A 222 1.34 14.25 1.73
C ILE A 222 1.99 12.88 1.93
N VAL A 223 1.20 11.84 2.17
CA VAL A 223 1.71 10.47 2.30
C VAL A 223 2.42 10.02 1.01
N GLU A 224 1.85 10.31 -0.15
CA GLU A 224 2.48 9.96 -1.44
C GLU A 224 3.77 10.75 -1.69
N GLN A 225 3.83 12.02 -1.29
CA GLN A 225 5.05 12.81 -1.32
C GLN A 225 6.14 12.21 -0.41
N ASN A 226 5.78 11.70 0.75
CA ASN A 226 6.73 11.02 1.65
C ASN A 226 7.28 9.72 1.04
N LYS A 227 6.48 8.95 0.29
CA LYS A 227 6.99 7.79 -0.47
C LYS A 227 8.04 8.21 -1.51
N ARG A 228 7.80 9.30 -2.22
CA ARG A 228 8.78 9.84 -3.17
C ARG A 228 10.04 10.34 -2.45
N LEU A 229 9.88 10.98 -1.28
CA LEU A 229 11.00 11.44 -0.47
C LEU A 229 11.91 10.27 -0.05
N ILE A 230 11.32 9.15 0.39
CA ILE A 230 12.05 7.92 0.71
C ILE A 230 12.91 7.49 -0.49
N GLN A 231 12.32 7.37 -1.69
CA GLN A 231 13.03 6.96 -2.90
C GLN A 231 14.21 7.88 -3.24
N ILE A 232 14.00 9.20 -3.11
CA ILE A 232 15.05 10.21 -3.35
C ILE A 232 16.22 10.03 -2.38
N PHE A 233 15.94 9.85 -1.09
CA PHE A 233 16.98 9.72 -0.09
C PHE A 233 17.66 8.35 -0.09
N GLU A 234 16.96 7.28 -0.43
CA GLU A 234 17.56 5.96 -0.71
C GLU A 234 18.53 6.05 -1.90
N GLN A 235 18.18 6.81 -2.95
CA GLN A 235 19.09 7.05 -4.08
C GLN A 235 20.31 7.88 -3.66
N LYS A 236 20.13 8.96 -2.87
CA LYS A 236 21.25 9.75 -2.34
C LYS A 236 22.23 8.92 -1.52
N ILE A 237 21.72 8.01 -0.68
CA ILE A 237 22.58 7.06 0.06
C ILE A 237 23.37 6.18 -0.89
N LYS A 238 22.73 5.61 -1.92
CA LYS A 238 23.42 4.81 -2.94
C LYS A 238 24.49 5.59 -3.69
N ASP A 239 24.15 6.80 -4.11
CA ASP A 239 25.09 7.69 -4.82
C ASP A 239 26.31 8.03 -3.96
N LYS A 240 26.09 8.34 -2.68
CA LYS A 240 27.17 8.61 -1.73
C LYS A 240 28.04 7.37 -1.47
N ILE A 241 27.42 6.22 -1.33
CA ILE A 241 28.13 4.93 -1.22
C ILE A 241 29.00 4.68 -2.47
N ASN A 242 28.46 4.91 -3.66
CA ASN A 242 29.19 4.73 -4.91
C ASN A 242 30.34 5.74 -5.08
N GLU A 243 30.14 6.98 -4.64
CA GLU A 243 31.18 8.02 -4.63
C GLU A 243 32.37 7.61 -3.76
N VAL A 244 32.10 7.08 -2.57
CA VAL A 244 33.13 6.73 -1.57
C VAL A 244 33.81 5.40 -1.84
N TRP A 245 33.06 4.40 -2.25
CA TRP A 245 33.54 3.00 -2.36
C TRP A 245 33.56 2.45 -3.79
N GLY A 246 33.13 3.24 -4.78
CA GLY A 246 33.06 2.84 -6.19
C GLY A 246 31.70 2.25 -6.58
N SER A 247 31.35 2.42 -7.88
CA SER A 247 30.07 1.94 -8.42
C SER A 247 30.04 0.40 -8.54
N GLU A 248 28.83 -0.16 -8.50
CA GLU A 248 28.54 -1.60 -8.67
C GLU A 248 28.97 -2.18 -10.04
N THR A 249 29.45 -1.34 -10.95
CA THR A 249 29.80 -1.75 -12.33
C THR A 249 31.31 -1.90 -12.51
N LYS A 250 31.72 -3.14 -12.48
CA LYS A 250 32.74 -3.66 -13.42
C LYS A 250 32.32 -5.03 -13.89
#